data_06d2ccaa340218e557e32b91abe9f1f5
#
_entry.id   06d2ccaa340218e557e32b91abe9f1f5
#
_cell.length_a   1.000
_cell.length_b   1.000
_cell.length_c   1.000
_cell.angle_alpha   90.00
_cell.angle_beta   90.00
_cell.angle_gamma   90.00
#
_symmetry.space_group_name_H-M   'P 1'
#
loop_
_entity.id
_entity.type
_entity.pdbx_description
1 polymer ?
#
loop_
_entity_poly.entity_id
_entity_poly.type
_entity_poly.pdbx_seq_one_letter_code
_entity_poly.pdbx_strand_id
1 'polypeptide(L)'
;MRAELLKDAKAAGLGDDATVHNLLKPVLMKKGEDKICPRDGRKGTAYVDAVCESDHAGRATCMVSYTWAYKLSLIVNTLTEWCHKKHSDPKVTYVWFCCVCINQHRVQEMVQRGEVVPFEEFEQEFNRRVRGIQHILSLMYPWQAPTYIERSWCIFELFTAKISESKFELLMPKDEERSFQKALLDNSEGGSNIQKCWQLLMGVRLQDAKATSQRDEENIGALVTKDGGKFEHLNITVRQLLKEWFVNNAEKQLEVLKGLSSNEECAHACRQVGYLLENMGSRHFVRAIEYYRGGLGMLTETGKQSTLQGVHLLTSIGSIKRKRGELDSASKTF
;
A
#
# COMPACT_ATOMS: atom_id res chain seq x y z
N MET A 1 6.25 3.50 -22.18
CA MET A 1 6.78 4.17 -20.98
C MET A 1 7.72 3.29 -20.14
N ARG A 2 7.34 2.06 -19.71
CA ARG A 2 8.21 1.18 -18.88
C ARG A 2 9.59 0.93 -19.50
N ALA A 3 9.62 0.44 -20.73
CA ALA A 3 10.87 0.13 -21.42
C ALA A 3 11.71 1.39 -21.65
N GLU A 4 11.08 2.51 -21.97
CA GLU A 4 11.75 3.78 -22.23
C GLU A 4 12.35 4.37 -20.94
N LEU A 5 11.60 4.44 -19.86
CA LEU A 5 12.09 4.99 -18.58
C LEU A 5 13.25 4.16 -18.01
N LEU A 6 13.17 2.83 -18.07
CA LEU A 6 14.26 1.96 -17.65
C LEU A 6 15.49 2.07 -18.57
N LYS A 7 15.28 2.22 -19.88
CA LYS A 7 16.35 2.43 -20.85
C LYS A 7 17.07 3.76 -20.60
N ASP A 8 16.31 4.84 -20.41
CA ASP A 8 16.86 6.16 -20.14
C ASP A 8 17.63 6.19 -18.80
N ALA A 9 17.13 5.50 -17.76
CA ALA A 9 17.84 5.36 -16.50
C ALA A 9 19.19 4.64 -16.66
N LYS A 10 19.23 3.54 -17.42
CA LYS A 10 20.47 2.83 -17.73
C LYS A 10 21.43 3.69 -18.57
N ALA A 11 20.93 4.41 -19.57
CA ALA A 11 21.72 5.32 -20.38
C ALA A 11 22.33 6.48 -19.56
N ALA A 12 21.65 6.89 -18.49
CA ALA A 12 22.15 7.86 -17.53
C ALA A 12 23.13 7.26 -16.50
N GLY A 13 23.54 5.98 -16.65
CA GLY A 13 24.44 5.29 -15.72
C GLY A 13 23.83 4.90 -14.38
N LEU A 14 22.51 4.90 -14.27
CA LEU A 14 21.81 4.52 -13.04
C LEU A 14 21.62 2.99 -13.00
N GLY A 15 22.02 2.39 -11.87
CA GLY A 15 21.86 0.96 -11.60
C GLY A 15 20.43 0.59 -11.17
N ASP A 16 20.20 -0.70 -10.95
CA ASP A 16 18.89 -1.24 -10.53
C ASP A 16 18.46 -0.75 -9.13
N ASP A 17 19.42 -0.22 -8.35
CA ASP A 17 19.16 0.36 -7.02
C ASP A 17 18.71 1.83 -7.06
N ALA A 18 18.65 2.44 -8.24
CA ALA A 18 18.26 3.84 -8.38
C ALA A 18 16.83 4.07 -7.89
N THR A 19 16.68 4.99 -6.94
CA THR A 19 15.38 5.46 -6.45
C THR A 19 14.78 6.48 -7.40
N VAL A 20 13.49 6.79 -7.24
CA VAL A 20 12.85 7.85 -8.05
C VAL A 20 13.54 9.21 -7.84
N HIS A 21 14.06 9.48 -6.64
CA HIS A 21 14.88 10.70 -6.40
C HIS A 21 16.10 10.79 -7.32
N ASN A 22 16.79 9.68 -7.56
CA ASN A 22 17.97 9.64 -8.41
C ASN A 22 17.68 9.94 -9.88
N LEU A 23 16.44 9.69 -10.33
CA LEU A 23 16.01 9.92 -11.71
C LEU A 23 15.74 11.38 -12.05
N LEU A 24 15.47 12.24 -11.04
CA LEU A 24 14.92 13.58 -11.26
C LEU A 24 15.73 14.38 -12.30
N LYS A 25 16.98 14.64 -12.04
CA LYS A 25 17.82 15.47 -12.93
C LYS A 25 18.32 14.70 -14.16
N PRO A 26 19.00 13.53 -14.01
CA PRO A 26 19.68 12.91 -15.14
C PRO A 26 18.73 12.22 -16.13
N VAL A 27 17.49 11.95 -15.75
CA VAL A 27 16.52 11.25 -16.60
C VAL A 27 15.28 12.11 -16.87
N LEU A 28 14.51 12.44 -15.81
CA LEU A 28 13.19 13.06 -15.98
C LEU A 28 13.28 14.47 -16.56
N MET A 29 14.13 15.31 -16.02
CA MET A 29 14.34 16.67 -16.52
C MET A 29 15.16 16.65 -17.82
N LYS A 30 16.24 15.86 -17.88
CA LYS A 30 17.11 15.80 -19.07
C LYS A 30 16.36 15.43 -20.34
N LYS A 31 15.37 14.52 -20.28
CA LYS A 31 14.56 14.10 -21.44
C LYS A 31 13.73 15.24 -22.04
N GLY A 32 13.24 16.15 -21.18
CA GLY A 32 12.42 17.30 -21.59
C GLY A 32 13.13 18.63 -21.75
N GLU A 33 14.42 18.70 -21.40
CA GLU A 33 15.19 19.95 -21.25
C GLU A 33 15.12 20.87 -22.48
N ASP A 34 15.27 20.32 -23.67
CA ASP A 34 15.32 21.07 -24.92
C ASP A 34 14.00 21.10 -25.67
N LYS A 35 12.96 20.45 -25.16
CA LYS A 35 11.64 20.36 -25.80
C LYS A 35 10.72 21.50 -25.34
N ILE A 36 9.85 21.94 -26.24
CA ILE A 36 8.80 22.91 -25.90
C ILE A 36 7.65 22.16 -25.23
N CYS A 37 7.25 22.65 -24.07
CA CYS A 37 6.15 22.08 -23.29
C CYS A 37 4.81 22.36 -24.02
N PRO A 38 4.04 21.31 -24.38
CA PRO A 38 2.76 21.50 -25.06
C PRO A 38 1.69 22.12 -24.17
N ARG A 39 1.92 22.18 -22.86
CA ARG A 39 0.94 22.71 -21.89
C ARG A 39 1.07 24.23 -21.68
N ASP A 40 2.25 24.81 -21.86
CA ASP A 40 2.53 26.23 -21.59
C ASP A 40 3.40 26.93 -22.63
N GLY A 41 3.84 26.24 -23.69
CA GLY A 41 4.63 26.80 -24.79
C GLY A 41 6.07 27.15 -24.41
N ARG A 42 6.54 26.84 -23.21
CA ARG A 42 7.88 27.19 -22.72
C ARG A 42 8.86 26.01 -22.88
N LYS A 43 10.14 26.32 -23.01
CA LYS A 43 11.22 25.32 -23.00
C LYS A 43 11.24 24.55 -21.66
N GLY A 44 11.53 23.27 -21.70
CA GLY A 44 11.48 22.37 -20.56
C GLY A 44 10.09 21.74 -20.39
N THR A 45 9.93 20.47 -20.76
CA THR A 45 8.65 19.76 -20.69
C THR A 45 8.68 18.59 -19.70
N ALA A 46 7.50 18.09 -19.32
CA ALA A 46 7.41 16.86 -18.51
C ALA A 46 7.95 15.67 -19.29
N TYR A 47 8.46 14.67 -18.57
CA TYR A 47 8.97 13.45 -19.20
C TYR A 47 7.92 12.78 -20.11
N VAL A 48 6.67 12.69 -19.65
CA VAL A 48 5.56 12.08 -20.43
C VAL A 48 5.34 12.82 -21.76
N ASP A 49 5.40 14.14 -21.76
CA ASP A 49 5.23 14.95 -22.97
C ASP A 49 6.44 14.84 -23.90
N ALA A 50 7.64 14.59 -23.32
CA ALA A 50 8.86 14.39 -24.09
C ALA A 50 8.91 13.05 -24.84
N VAL A 51 8.20 12.01 -24.35
CA VAL A 51 8.14 10.66 -24.95
C VAL A 51 6.82 10.38 -25.68
N CYS A 52 5.98 11.40 -25.85
CA CYS A 52 4.65 11.29 -26.41
C CYS A 52 4.70 11.14 -27.96
N GLU A 53 5.30 10.04 -28.43
CA GLU A 53 5.15 9.58 -29.80
C GLU A 53 4.17 8.39 -29.79
N SER A 54 2.95 8.67 -30.23
CA SER A 54 1.79 7.82 -30.52
C SER A 54 1.34 6.79 -29.47
N ASP A 55 2.14 5.82 -29.06
CA ASP A 55 1.65 4.68 -28.26
C ASP A 55 2.20 4.64 -26.82
N HIS A 56 3.09 5.57 -26.46
CA HIS A 56 3.76 5.57 -25.15
C HIS A 56 3.06 6.39 -24.07
N ALA A 57 2.12 7.24 -24.44
CA ALA A 57 1.33 8.05 -23.52
C ALA A 57 -0.15 8.07 -23.95
N GLY A 58 -1.05 8.06 -22.96
CA GLY A 58 -2.49 8.09 -23.15
C GLY A 58 -3.20 8.55 -21.89
N ARG A 59 -4.54 8.57 -21.95
CA ARG A 59 -5.35 8.91 -20.80
C ARG A 59 -5.10 7.89 -19.69
N ALA A 60 -4.74 8.34 -18.50
CA ALA A 60 -4.46 7.47 -17.37
C ALA A 60 -5.68 6.61 -17.01
N THR A 61 -5.45 5.30 -16.88
CA THR A 61 -6.43 4.29 -16.44
C THR A 61 -6.30 3.99 -14.97
N CYS A 62 -5.13 4.26 -14.38
CA CYS A 62 -4.87 4.17 -12.95
C CYS A 62 -3.78 5.18 -12.54
N MET A 63 -3.75 5.51 -11.27
CA MET A 63 -2.73 6.33 -10.63
C MET A 63 -1.90 5.45 -9.69
N VAL A 64 -0.58 5.60 -9.69
CA VAL A 64 0.28 4.93 -8.71
C VAL A 64 0.61 5.90 -7.58
N SER A 65 0.34 5.46 -6.35
CA SER A 65 0.72 6.13 -5.10
C SER A 65 1.92 5.40 -4.48
N TYR A 66 3.00 6.13 -4.23
CA TYR A 66 4.29 5.56 -3.82
C TYR A 66 5.18 6.64 -3.18
N THR A 67 6.26 6.23 -2.55
CA THR A 67 7.30 7.17 -2.10
C THR A 67 8.47 7.25 -3.10
N TRP A 68 9.05 8.43 -3.26
CA TRP A 68 10.22 8.66 -4.13
C TRP A 68 11.49 7.95 -3.64
N ALA A 69 11.49 7.47 -2.41
CA ALA A 69 12.55 6.62 -1.87
C ALA A 69 12.54 5.19 -2.43
N TYR A 70 11.47 4.77 -3.12
CA TYR A 70 11.41 3.45 -3.73
C TYR A 70 12.29 3.36 -4.98
N LYS A 71 12.88 2.17 -5.17
CA LYS A 71 13.62 1.85 -6.40
C LYS A 71 12.66 1.85 -7.60
N LEU A 72 13.11 2.40 -8.72
CA LEU A 72 12.31 2.37 -9.95
C LEU A 72 11.97 0.94 -10.37
N SER A 73 12.95 0.03 -10.28
CA SER A 73 12.78 -1.40 -10.59
C SER A 73 11.66 -2.05 -9.78
N LEU A 74 11.59 -1.75 -8.47
CA LEU A 74 10.55 -2.24 -7.58
C LEU A 74 9.15 -1.81 -8.06
N ILE A 75 8.98 -0.51 -8.32
CA ILE A 75 7.70 0.06 -8.77
C ILE A 75 7.27 -0.59 -10.10
N VAL A 76 8.18 -0.60 -11.07
CA VAL A 76 7.91 -1.12 -12.43
C VAL A 76 7.57 -2.61 -12.39
N ASN A 77 8.30 -3.42 -11.62
CA ASN A 77 8.04 -4.86 -11.51
C ASN A 77 6.70 -5.13 -10.82
N THR A 78 6.39 -4.41 -9.74
CA THR A 78 5.11 -4.56 -9.04
C THR A 78 3.92 -4.22 -9.93
N LEU A 79 3.98 -3.13 -10.68
CA LEU A 79 2.93 -2.74 -11.63
C LEU A 79 2.79 -3.76 -12.78
N THR A 80 3.91 -4.32 -13.26
CA THR A 80 3.88 -5.35 -14.29
C THR A 80 3.19 -6.62 -13.81
N GLU A 81 3.54 -7.08 -12.61
CA GLU A 81 2.89 -8.25 -12.01
C GLU A 81 1.41 -8.00 -11.73
N TRP A 82 1.05 -6.78 -11.33
CA TRP A 82 -0.34 -6.40 -11.17
C TRP A 82 -1.10 -6.52 -12.50
N CYS A 83 -0.56 -6.00 -13.62
CA CYS A 83 -1.16 -6.17 -14.94
C CYS A 83 -1.36 -7.66 -15.28
N HIS A 84 -0.35 -8.50 -15.06
CA HIS A 84 -0.46 -9.95 -15.32
C HIS A 84 -1.54 -10.60 -14.46
N LYS A 85 -1.58 -10.31 -13.16
CA LYS A 85 -2.61 -10.85 -12.24
C LYS A 85 -4.04 -10.41 -12.60
N LYS A 86 -4.20 -9.24 -13.20
CA LYS A 86 -5.51 -8.69 -13.62
C LYS A 86 -5.87 -9.03 -15.07
N HIS A 87 -5.03 -9.77 -15.80
CA HIS A 87 -5.18 -10.00 -17.22
C HIS A 87 -5.37 -8.69 -18.02
N SER A 88 -4.78 -7.59 -17.53
CA SER A 88 -4.81 -6.30 -18.21
C SER A 88 -3.74 -6.23 -19.27
N ASP A 89 -4.07 -5.71 -20.45
CA ASP A 89 -3.07 -5.50 -21.50
C ASP A 89 -2.15 -4.32 -21.12
N PRO A 90 -0.84 -4.57 -20.93
CA PRO A 90 0.11 -3.50 -20.61
C PRO A 90 0.23 -2.42 -21.69
N LYS A 91 -0.20 -2.71 -22.92
CA LYS A 91 -0.14 -1.76 -24.06
C LYS A 91 -1.19 -0.65 -23.95
N VAL A 92 -2.33 -0.95 -23.29
CA VAL A 92 -3.45 -0.01 -23.08
C VAL A 92 -3.65 0.36 -21.63
N THR A 93 -2.72 -0.03 -20.74
CA THR A 93 -2.73 0.34 -19.32
C THR A 93 -1.81 1.54 -19.11
N TYR A 94 -2.41 2.72 -18.99
CA TYR A 94 -1.69 3.98 -18.78
C TYR A 94 -1.71 4.36 -17.30
N VAL A 95 -0.54 4.42 -16.72
CA VAL A 95 -0.36 4.74 -15.28
C VAL A 95 0.00 6.21 -15.12
N TRP A 96 -0.81 6.97 -14.39
CA TRP A 96 -0.40 8.28 -13.93
C TRP A 96 0.67 8.12 -12.85
N PHE A 97 1.86 8.58 -13.15
CA PHE A 97 3.04 8.47 -12.31
C PHE A 97 3.58 9.88 -12.07
N CYS A 98 3.44 10.41 -10.84
CA CYS A 98 3.63 11.83 -10.56
C CYS A 98 4.97 12.37 -11.08
N CYS A 99 6.07 11.63 -10.88
CA CYS A 99 7.40 12.09 -11.28
C CYS A 99 7.58 12.26 -12.79
N VAL A 100 6.84 11.52 -13.62
CA VAL A 100 6.90 11.63 -15.09
C VAL A 100 5.79 12.50 -15.67
N CYS A 101 4.65 12.61 -14.99
CA CYS A 101 3.48 13.34 -15.48
C CYS A 101 3.47 14.82 -15.09
N ILE A 102 4.06 15.17 -13.94
CA ILE A 102 4.22 16.56 -13.51
C ILE A 102 5.47 17.13 -14.18
N ASN A 103 5.37 18.38 -14.67
CA ASN A 103 6.52 19.05 -15.24
C ASN A 103 7.51 19.49 -14.15
N GLN A 104 8.57 18.72 -13.99
CA GLN A 104 9.58 18.93 -12.95
C GLN A 104 10.41 20.21 -13.18
N HIS A 105 10.50 20.71 -14.42
CA HIS A 105 11.13 22.02 -14.69
C HIS A 105 10.34 23.13 -14.03
N ARG A 106 9.00 23.12 -14.13
CA ARG A 106 8.13 24.13 -13.50
C ARG A 106 8.18 24.05 -11.98
N VAL A 107 8.20 22.83 -11.44
CA VAL A 107 8.37 22.63 -10.00
C VAL A 107 9.68 23.24 -9.51
N GLN A 108 10.80 23.01 -10.21
CA GLN A 108 12.11 23.58 -9.84
C GLN A 108 12.14 25.11 -9.99
N GLU A 109 11.55 25.66 -11.05
CA GLU A 109 11.42 27.11 -11.24
C GLU A 109 10.66 27.77 -10.08
N MET A 110 9.53 27.18 -9.67
CA MET A 110 8.74 27.68 -8.54
C MET A 110 9.54 27.66 -7.24
N VAL A 111 10.19 26.54 -6.96
CA VAL A 111 11.05 26.41 -5.77
C VAL A 111 12.17 27.44 -5.75
N GLN A 112 12.85 27.69 -6.90
CA GLN A 112 13.93 28.68 -7.02
C GLN A 112 13.45 30.13 -6.82
N ARG A 113 12.18 30.42 -7.20
CA ARG A 113 11.59 31.74 -7.00
C ARG A 113 10.97 31.93 -5.62
N GLY A 114 10.96 30.88 -4.79
CA GLY A 114 10.22 30.89 -3.53
C GLY A 114 8.69 31.01 -3.73
N GLU A 115 8.20 30.69 -4.93
CA GLU A 115 6.79 30.71 -5.25
C GLU A 115 6.06 29.52 -4.59
N VAL A 116 4.85 29.76 -4.18
CA VAL A 116 3.99 28.77 -3.53
C VAL A 116 2.74 28.58 -4.35
N VAL A 117 2.39 27.34 -4.67
CA VAL A 117 1.10 27.02 -5.28
C VAL A 117 -0.01 27.47 -4.33
N PRO A 118 -0.95 28.33 -4.77
CA PRO A 118 -2.11 28.68 -3.95
C PRO A 118 -2.87 27.44 -3.50
N PHE A 119 -3.40 27.48 -2.29
CA PHE A 119 -4.10 26.34 -1.69
C PHE A 119 -5.26 25.85 -2.58
N GLU A 120 -6.04 26.77 -3.14
CA GLU A 120 -7.20 26.48 -4.00
C GLU A 120 -6.79 25.75 -5.29
N GLU A 121 -5.69 26.17 -5.90
CA GLU A 121 -5.16 25.54 -7.12
C GLU A 121 -4.64 24.12 -6.81
N PHE A 122 -3.95 23.98 -5.69
CA PHE A 122 -3.49 22.70 -5.17
C PHE A 122 -4.66 21.73 -4.94
N GLU A 123 -5.71 22.18 -4.26
CA GLU A 123 -6.91 21.40 -3.99
C GLU A 123 -7.62 20.96 -5.28
N GLN A 124 -7.83 21.90 -6.19
CA GLN A 124 -8.50 21.62 -7.47
C GLN A 124 -7.74 20.57 -8.28
N GLU A 125 -6.43 20.74 -8.40
CA GLU A 125 -5.59 19.83 -9.19
C GLU A 125 -5.53 18.42 -8.55
N PHE A 126 -5.43 18.33 -7.23
CA PHE A 126 -5.45 17.05 -6.53
C PHE A 126 -6.79 16.33 -6.72
N ASN A 127 -7.90 17.00 -6.45
CA ASN A 127 -9.25 16.45 -6.63
C ASN A 127 -9.51 16.05 -8.08
N ARG A 128 -9.06 16.84 -9.04
CA ARG A 128 -9.19 16.54 -10.48
C ARG A 128 -8.49 15.24 -10.84
N ARG A 129 -7.30 14.99 -10.29
CA ARG A 129 -6.52 13.77 -10.54
C ARG A 129 -7.20 12.55 -9.93
N VAL A 130 -7.48 12.56 -8.63
CA VAL A 130 -8.06 11.41 -7.94
C VAL A 130 -9.43 11.06 -8.51
N ARG A 131 -10.33 12.04 -8.64
CA ARG A 131 -11.68 11.83 -9.18
C ARG A 131 -11.71 11.54 -10.67
N GLY A 132 -10.75 12.08 -11.43
CA GLY A 132 -10.69 11.89 -12.89
C GLY A 132 -10.16 10.50 -13.28
N ILE A 133 -9.25 9.92 -12.49
CA ILE A 133 -8.66 8.61 -12.76
C ILE A 133 -9.47 7.48 -12.10
N GLN A 134 -9.99 7.70 -10.91
CA GLN A 134 -10.88 6.79 -10.15
C GLN A 134 -10.30 5.40 -9.86
N HIS A 135 -9.00 5.18 -10.03
CA HIS A 135 -8.35 3.93 -9.69
C HIS A 135 -6.92 4.20 -9.19
N ILE A 136 -6.67 3.92 -7.94
CA ILE A 136 -5.39 4.17 -7.26
C ILE A 136 -4.73 2.85 -6.89
N LEU A 137 -3.45 2.71 -7.25
CA LEU A 137 -2.57 1.60 -6.91
C LEU A 137 -1.53 2.08 -5.92
N SER A 138 -1.60 1.65 -4.68
CA SER A 138 -0.70 2.09 -3.60
C SER A 138 0.31 1.00 -3.27
N LEU A 139 1.60 1.32 -3.27
CA LEU A 139 2.67 0.36 -3.05
C LEU A 139 3.06 0.28 -1.58
N MET A 140 2.85 -0.88 -0.96
CA MET A 140 3.20 -1.16 0.44
C MET A 140 4.54 -1.91 0.50
N TYR A 141 5.61 -1.17 0.80
CA TYR A 141 6.98 -1.69 0.87
C TYR A 141 7.84 -0.92 1.89
N PRO A 142 8.71 -1.62 2.66
CA PRO A 142 8.62 -3.07 2.94
C PRO A 142 7.35 -3.39 3.75
N TRP A 143 6.83 -4.62 3.65
CA TRP A 143 5.54 -4.92 4.30
C TRP A 143 5.58 -4.85 5.84
N GLN A 144 6.75 -5.14 6.45
CA GLN A 144 6.91 -5.11 7.91
C GLN A 144 6.84 -3.71 8.51
N ALA A 145 7.34 -2.71 7.78
CA ALA A 145 7.36 -1.30 8.18
C ALA A 145 7.25 -0.42 6.92
N PRO A 146 6.05 -0.31 6.34
CA PRO A 146 5.89 0.37 5.06
C PRO A 146 6.24 1.85 5.15
N THR A 147 7.31 2.28 4.45
CA THR A 147 7.65 3.71 4.36
C THR A 147 6.54 4.55 3.70
N TYR A 148 5.63 3.89 3.02
CA TYR A 148 4.43 4.49 2.45
C TYR A 148 3.58 5.24 3.50
N ILE A 149 3.38 4.63 4.68
CA ILE A 149 2.56 5.21 5.76
C ILE A 149 3.28 6.30 6.57
N GLU A 150 4.55 6.55 6.30
CA GLU A 150 5.33 7.64 6.87
C GLU A 150 5.22 8.93 6.02
N ARG A 151 4.54 8.85 4.87
CA ARG A 151 4.40 9.97 3.93
C ARG A 151 3.00 10.57 3.97
N SER A 152 2.90 11.85 4.30
CA SER A 152 1.63 12.58 4.41
C SER A 152 0.80 12.50 3.13
N TRP A 153 1.44 12.65 1.96
CA TRP A 153 0.79 12.52 0.65
C TRP A 153 0.15 11.15 0.46
N CYS A 154 0.89 10.07 0.76
CA CYS A 154 0.41 8.71 0.57
C CYS A 154 -0.80 8.40 1.46
N ILE A 155 -0.76 8.84 2.73
CA ILE A 155 -1.89 8.71 3.66
C ILE A 155 -3.10 9.51 3.17
N PHE A 156 -2.86 10.73 2.69
CA PHE A 156 -3.93 11.60 2.20
C PHE A 156 -4.55 11.08 0.89
N GLU A 157 -3.75 10.48 0.01
CA GLU A 157 -4.23 9.81 -1.21
C GLU A 157 -5.14 8.63 -0.88
N LEU A 158 -4.79 7.79 0.10
CA LEU A 158 -5.65 6.70 0.57
C LEU A 158 -6.98 7.21 1.13
N PHE A 159 -6.93 8.24 1.96
CA PHE A 159 -8.14 8.85 2.51
C PHE A 159 -9.04 9.41 1.40
N THR A 160 -8.45 10.17 0.48
CA THR A 160 -9.20 10.78 -0.63
C THR A 160 -9.80 9.73 -1.55
N ALA A 161 -9.06 8.64 -1.85
CA ALA A 161 -9.60 7.52 -2.61
C ALA A 161 -10.86 6.93 -1.95
N LYS A 162 -10.84 6.79 -0.63
CA LYS A 162 -11.98 6.25 0.12
C LYS A 162 -13.19 7.18 0.10
N ILE A 163 -13.00 8.47 0.39
CA ILE A 163 -14.11 9.42 0.45
C ILE A 163 -14.70 9.76 -0.93
N SER A 164 -13.91 9.63 -1.99
CA SER A 164 -14.36 9.81 -3.39
C SER A 164 -14.88 8.53 -4.02
N GLU A 165 -15.02 7.44 -3.25
CA GLU A 165 -15.43 6.13 -3.72
C GLU A 165 -14.62 5.60 -4.91
N SER A 166 -13.40 6.08 -5.07
CA SER A 166 -12.49 5.62 -6.10
C SER A 166 -12.03 4.19 -5.80
N LYS A 167 -11.87 3.39 -6.84
CA LYS A 167 -11.25 2.07 -6.69
C LYS A 167 -9.83 2.25 -6.20
N PHE A 168 -9.43 1.50 -5.17
CA PHE A 168 -8.05 1.48 -4.73
C PHE A 168 -7.59 0.05 -4.43
N GLU A 169 -6.32 -0.20 -4.72
CA GLU A 169 -5.66 -1.48 -4.45
C GLU A 169 -4.32 -1.21 -3.77
N LEU A 170 -4.09 -1.86 -2.65
CA LEU A 170 -2.81 -1.82 -1.96
C LEU A 170 -1.97 -3.01 -2.47
N LEU A 171 -0.86 -2.70 -3.12
CA LEU A 171 0.01 -3.67 -3.78
C LEU A 171 1.20 -4.02 -2.90
N MET A 172 1.49 -5.31 -2.79
CA MET A 172 2.72 -5.82 -2.19
C MET A 172 3.59 -6.40 -3.30
N PRO A 173 4.89 -6.05 -3.38
CA PRO A 173 5.81 -6.68 -4.33
C PRO A 173 5.91 -8.19 -4.08
N LYS A 174 6.21 -8.97 -5.12
CA LYS A 174 6.22 -10.45 -5.05
C LYS A 174 7.19 -11.02 -4.00
N ASP A 175 8.35 -10.42 -3.86
CA ASP A 175 9.32 -10.86 -2.85
C ASP A 175 8.83 -10.55 -1.43
N GLU A 176 8.09 -9.46 -1.26
CA GLU A 176 7.41 -9.13 -0.02
C GLU A 176 6.24 -10.09 0.27
N GLU A 177 5.49 -10.53 -0.74
CA GLU A 177 4.46 -11.57 -0.58
C GLU A 177 5.10 -12.87 -0.03
N ARG A 178 6.26 -13.28 -0.55
CA ARG A 178 7.00 -14.45 -0.06
C ARG A 178 7.53 -14.26 1.37
N SER A 179 8.04 -13.07 1.67
CA SER A 179 8.48 -12.71 3.03
C SER A 179 7.31 -12.73 4.01
N PHE A 180 6.15 -12.24 3.59
CA PHE A 180 4.92 -12.26 4.38
C PHE A 180 4.43 -13.69 4.64
N GLN A 181 4.46 -14.58 3.63
CA GLN A 181 4.16 -16.00 3.76
C GLN A 181 5.04 -16.67 4.82
N LYS A 182 6.36 -16.42 4.76
CA LYS A 182 7.30 -16.94 5.77
C LYS A 182 6.96 -16.45 7.18
N ALA A 183 6.57 -15.18 7.31
CA ALA A 183 6.19 -14.62 8.61
C ALA A 183 4.85 -15.18 9.14
N LEU A 184 3.93 -15.58 8.27
CA LEU A 184 2.71 -16.27 8.68
C LEU A 184 2.99 -17.67 9.26
N LEU A 185 4.03 -18.33 8.77
CA LEU A 185 4.46 -19.65 9.22
C LEU A 185 5.42 -19.60 10.43
N ASP A 186 6.01 -18.44 10.71
CA ASP A 186 7.03 -18.27 11.74
C ASP A 186 6.43 -18.39 13.14
N ASN A 187 6.80 -19.46 13.85
CA ASN A 187 6.39 -19.77 15.22
C ASN A 187 7.47 -19.43 16.26
N SER A 188 8.44 -18.58 15.93
CA SER A 188 9.52 -18.19 16.84
C SER A 188 9.03 -17.40 18.06
N GLU A 189 9.70 -17.58 19.21
CA GLU A 189 9.32 -16.98 20.51
C GLU A 189 9.52 -15.46 20.62
N GLY A 190 9.99 -14.78 19.60
CA GLY A 190 10.27 -13.32 19.64
C GLY A 190 9.08 -12.38 19.34
N GLY A 191 7.88 -12.92 19.22
CA GLY A 191 6.69 -12.19 18.75
C GLY A 191 6.65 -12.11 17.23
N SER A 192 5.53 -12.50 16.66
CA SER A 192 5.31 -12.55 15.20
C SER A 192 5.51 -11.20 14.55
N ASN A 193 6.26 -11.16 13.45
CA ASN A 193 6.37 -9.97 12.60
C ASN A 193 5.00 -9.51 12.08
N ILE A 194 4.04 -10.43 11.95
CA ILE A 194 2.63 -10.14 11.63
C ILE A 194 2.02 -9.24 12.71
N GLN A 195 2.21 -9.57 13.99
CA GLN A 195 1.67 -8.78 15.10
C GLN A 195 2.35 -7.41 15.23
N LYS A 196 3.67 -7.35 15.01
CA LYS A 196 4.44 -6.09 15.03
C LYS A 196 3.95 -5.14 13.93
N CYS A 197 3.81 -5.64 12.70
CA CYS A 197 3.29 -4.85 11.60
C CYS A 197 1.84 -4.41 11.86
N TRP A 198 0.99 -5.31 12.37
CA TRP A 198 -0.38 -4.95 12.76
C TRP A 198 -0.40 -3.76 13.73
N GLN A 199 0.40 -3.80 14.79
CA GLN A 199 0.47 -2.69 15.77
C GLN A 199 0.93 -1.39 15.13
N LEU A 200 1.93 -1.46 14.24
CA LEU A 200 2.41 -0.29 13.50
C LEU A 200 1.30 0.33 12.65
N LEU A 201 0.55 -0.49 11.90
CA LEU A 201 -0.57 -0.01 11.09
C LEU A 201 -1.69 0.63 11.95
N MET A 202 -1.87 0.13 13.18
CA MET A 202 -2.83 0.72 14.13
C MET A 202 -2.39 2.06 14.70
N GLY A 203 -1.10 2.33 14.71
CA GLY A 203 -0.51 3.59 15.17
C GLY A 203 -0.50 4.70 14.11
N VAL A 204 -0.88 4.42 12.85
CA VAL A 204 -0.79 5.41 11.76
C VAL A 204 -1.62 6.65 12.07
N ARG A 205 -0.95 7.81 11.97
CA ARG A 205 -1.55 9.15 12.11
C ARG A 205 -0.94 10.08 11.07
N LEU A 206 -1.79 10.85 10.40
CA LEU A 206 -1.31 11.82 9.40
C LEU A 206 -0.38 12.87 9.99
N GLN A 207 -0.62 13.28 11.25
CA GLN A 207 0.17 14.30 11.94
C GLN A 207 1.63 13.86 12.21
N ASP A 208 1.89 12.54 12.25
CA ASP A 208 3.21 11.98 12.49
C ASP A 208 3.98 11.73 11.16
N ALA A 209 3.25 11.76 10.03
CA ALA A 209 3.82 11.55 8.70
C ALA A 209 4.44 12.83 8.14
N LYS A 210 5.41 12.66 7.23
CA LYS A 210 6.19 13.75 6.64
C LYS A 210 5.91 13.93 5.16
N ALA A 211 5.87 15.19 4.72
CA ALA A 211 5.96 15.55 3.30
C ALA A 211 7.40 15.91 2.92
N THR A 212 7.62 16.20 1.65
CA THR A 212 8.92 16.68 1.16
C THR A 212 9.16 18.13 1.55
N SER A 213 8.07 18.92 1.69
CA SER A 213 8.10 20.31 2.17
C SER A 213 7.12 20.48 3.32
N GLN A 214 7.45 21.38 4.25
CA GLN A 214 6.54 21.78 5.32
C GLN A 214 5.24 22.35 4.75
N ARG A 215 5.33 23.05 3.63
CA ARG A 215 4.16 23.63 2.97
C ARG A 215 3.16 22.58 2.50
N ASP A 216 3.63 21.44 2.01
CA ASP A 216 2.73 20.33 1.67
C ASP A 216 2.02 19.79 2.90
N GLU A 217 2.72 19.69 4.05
CA GLU A 217 2.11 19.27 5.31
C GLU A 217 1.00 20.25 5.74
N GLU A 218 1.24 21.55 5.63
CA GLU A 218 0.27 22.60 5.93
C GLU A 218 -0.94 22.54 4.97
N ASN A 219 -0.72 22.40 3.67
CA ASN A 219 -1.78 22.28 2.67
C ASN A 219 -2.64 21.03 2.89
N ILE A 220 -2.01 19.88 3.14
CA ILE A 220 -2.74 18.64 3.45
C ILE A 220 -3.56 18.82 4.75
N GLY A 221 -2.97 19.43 5.77
CA GLY A 221 -3.65 19.73 7.03
C GLY A 221 -4.87 20.62 6.83
N ALA A 222 -4.74 21.67 6.00
CA ALA A 222 -5.83 22.56 5.66
C ALA A 222 -6.97 21.84 4.90
N LEU A 223 -6.63 20.95 3.95
CA LEU A 223 -7.63 20.11 3.25
C LEU A 223 -8.39 19.20 4.21
N VAL A 224 -7.69 18.59 5.16
CA VAL A 224 -8.30 17.67 6.15
C VAL A 224 -9.25 18.41 7.08
N THR A 225 -8.94 19.64 7.45
CA THR A 225 -9.74 20.45 8.38
C THR A 225 -10.77 21.34 7.71
N LYS A 226 -10.77 21.41 6.40
CA LYS A 226 -11.74 22.15 5.61
C LYS A 226 -13.17 21.67 5.91
N ASP A 227 -14.10 22.59 5.94
CA ASP A 227 -15.54 22.36 6.16
C ASP A 227 -15.84 21.54 7.46
N GLY A 228 -15.02 21.72 8.50
CA GLY A 228 -15.18 21.05 9.81
C GLY A 228 -14.64 19.61 9.85
N GLY A 229 -13.84 19.21 8.86
CA GLY A 229 -13.13 17.93 8.85
C GLY A 229 -12.19 17.77 10.05
N LYS A 230 -11.91 16.54 10.41
CA LYS A 230 -11.05 16.21 11.56
C LYS A 230 -9.99 15.19 11.21
N PHE A 231 -8.76 15.42 11.65
CA PHE A 231 -7.67 14.44 11.54
C PHE A 231 -8.06 13.06 12.09
N GLU A 232 -8.85 13.01 13.14
CA GLU A 232 -9.28 11.74 13.73
C GLU A 232 -10.13 10.91 12.75
N HIS A 233 -11.03 11.56 12.01
CA HIS A 233 -11.82 10.88 10.98
C HIS A 233 -10.91 10.29 9.88
N LEU A 234 -9.92 11.06 9.39
CA LEU A 234 -8.93 10.59 8.43
C LEU A 234 -8.15 9.39 9.00
N ASN A 235 -7.62 9.53 10.21
CA ASN A 235 -6.81 8.49 10.85
C ASN A 235 -7.58 7.19 11.05
N ILE A 236 -8.84 7.27 11.51
CA ILE A 236 -9.71 6.10 11.66
C ILE A 236 -9.96 5.44 10.30
N THR A 237 -10.30 6.23 9.29
CA THR A 237 -10.58 5.73 7.94
C THR A 237 -9.37 5.03 7.35
N VAL A 238 -8.19 5.64 7.39
CA VAL A 238 -6.95 5.06 6.85
C VAL A 238 -6.56 3.80 7.62
N ARG A 239 -6.60 3.83 8.96
CA ARG A 239 -6.33 2.63 9.78
C ARG A 239 -7.28 1.49 9.45
N GLN A 240 -8.56 1.76 9.20
CA GLN A 240 -9.52 0.73 8.81
C GLN A 240 -9.19 0.13 7.45
N LEU A 241 -8.82 0.94 6.45
CA LEU A 241 -8.38 0.47 5.14
C LEU A 241 -7.13 -0.42 5.23
N LEU A 242 -6.15 -0.01 6.02
CA LEU A 242 -4.91 -0.76 6.23
C LEU A 242 -5.17 -2.10 6.93
N LYS A 243 -6.07 -2.13 7.91
CA LYS A 243 -6.53 -3.35 8.59
C LYS A 243 -7.14 -4.34 7.60
N GLU A 244 -8.12 -3.87 6.84
CA GLU A 244 -8.83 -4.70 5.85
C GLU A 244 -7.85 -5.27 4.82
N TRP A 245 -6.95 -4.43 4.31
CA TRP A 245 -5.90 -4.89 3.40
C TRP A 245 -5.01 -5.96 4.01
N PHE A 246 -4.54 -5.75 5.24
CA PHE A 246 -3.61 -6.66 5.91
C PHE A 246 -4.24 -8.02 6.18
N VAL A 247 -5.48 -8.04 6.69
CA VAL A 247 -6.26 -9.26 6.91
C VAL A 247 -6.51 -9.99 5.60
N ASN A 248 -6.98 -9.28 4.56
CA ASN A 248 -7.25 -9.87 3.25
C ASN A 248 -6.00 -10.49 2.62
N ASN A 249 -4.82 -9.85 2.80
CA ASN A 249 -3.57 -10.46 2.36
C ASN A 249 -3.20 -11.70 3.18
N ALA A 250 -3.37 -11.67 4.49
CA ALA A 250 -3.09 -12.82 5.35
C ALA A 250 -3.97 -14.03 4.98
N GLU A 251 -5.27 -13.81 4.76
CA GLU A 251 -6.20 -14.83 4.30
C GLU A 251 -5.79 -15.40 2.92
N LYS A 252 -5.51 -14.52 1.97
CA LYS A 252 -5.07 -14.91 0.62
C LYS A 252 -3.79 -15.74 0.65
N GLN A 253 -2.80 -15.31 1.43
CA GLN A 253 -1.53 -16.04 1.53
C GLN A 253 -1.70 -17.38 2.26
N LEU A 254 -2.58 -17.46 3.26
CA LEU A 254 -2.90 -18.73 3.92
C LEU A 254 -3.50 -19.75 2.93
N GLU A 255 -4.40 -19.32 2.02
CA GLU A 255 -4.95 -20.24 1.00
C GLU A 255 -3.84 -20.80 0.07
N VAL A 256 -2.86 -19.98 -0.29
CA VAL A 256 -1.68 -20.46 -1.06
C VAL A 256 -0.86 -21.46 -0.25
N LEU A 257 -0.66 -21.19 1.05
CA LEU A 257 0.17 -22.01 1.94
C LEU A 257 -0.46 -23.38 2.22
N LYS A 258 -1.79 -23.52 2.28
CA LYS A 258 -2.49 -24.80 2.48
C LYS A 258 -2.11 -25.88 1.46
N GLY A 259 -1.70 -25.49 0.25
CA GLY A 259 -1.24 -26.42 -0.78
C GLY A 259 0.27 -26.69 -0.77
N LEU A 260 1.06 -25.97 0.06
CA LEU A 260 2.52 -25.96 0.00
C LEU A 260 3.22 -26.28 1.33
N SER A 261 2.51 -26.19 2.45
CA SER A 261 3.07 -26.28 3.81
C SER A 261 2.43 -27.44 4.60
N SER A 262 3.07 -27.84 5.69
CA SER A 262 2.54 -28.85 6.60
C SER A 262 1.28 -28.39 7.33
N ASN A 263 0.46 -29.33 7.82
CA ASN A 263 -0.72 -29.02 8.61
C ASN A 263 -0.39 -28.19 9.87
N GLU A 264 0.77 -28.42 10.49
CA GLU A 264 1.23 -27.66 11.66
C GLU A 264 1.52 -26.21 11.32
N GLU A 265 2.27 -25.97 10.24
CA GLU A 265 2.57 -24.63 9.75
C GLU A 265 1.28 -23.89 9.34
N CYS A 266 0.38 -24.57 8.63
CA CYS A 266 -0.93 -24.02 8.27
C CYS A 266 -1.80 -23.73 9.51
N ALA A 267 -1.77 -24.59 10.54
CA ALA A 267 -2.47 -24.35 11.79
C ALA A 267 -1.93 -23.10 12.51
N HIS A 268 -0.60 -22.87 12.47
CA HIS A 268 -0.01 -21.65 12.98
C HIS A 268 -0.48 -20.43 12.20
N ALA A 269 -0.46 -20.46 10.87
CA ALA A 269 -0.95 -19.39 10.02
C ALA A 269 -2.44 -19.10 10.25
N CYS A 270 -3.28 -20.14 10.43
CA CYS A 270 -4.68 -20.00 10.85
C CYS A 270 -4.81 -19.23 12.17
N ARG A 271 -3.94 -19.50 13.14
CA ARG A 271 -3.92 -18.78 14.42
C ARG A 271 -3.59 -17.30 14.22
N GLN A 272 -2.62 -16.97 13.35
CA GLN A 272 -2.27 -15.59 13.03
C GLN A 272 -3.44 -14.84 12.37
N VAL A 273 -4.09 -15.45 11.37
CA VAL A 273 -5.27 -14.87 10.71
C VAL A 273 -6.42 -14.68 11.70
N GLY A 274 -6.69 -15.69 12.54
CA GLY A 274 -7.70 -15.59 13.61
C GLY A 274 -7.43 -14.43 14.56
N TYR A 275 -6.16 -14.24 14.99
CA TYR A 275 -5.74 -13.11 15.81
C TYR A 275 -6.01 -11.75 15.14
N LEU A 276 -5.67 -11.61 13.86
CA LEU A 276 -5.93 -10.37 13.11
C LEU A 276 -7.43 -10.05 13.06
N LEU A 277 -8.27 -11.06 12.75
CA LEU A 277 -9.73 -10.92 12.71
C LEU A 277 -10.33 -10.58 14.09
N GLU A 278 -9.84 -11.21 15.16
CA GLU A 278 -10.24 -10.88 16.53
C GLU A 278 -9.99 -9.40 16.85
N ASN A 279 -8.86 -8.85 16.39
CA ASN A 279 -8.49 -7.45 16.57
C ASN A 279 -9.17 -6.48 15.61
N MET A 280 -9.88 -6.98 14.59
CA MET A 280 -10.79 -6.17 13.74
C MET A 280 -12.08 -5.78 14.46
N GLY A 281 -12.42 -6.45 15.56
CA GLY A 281 -13.58 -6.17 16.39
C GLY A 281 -14.70 -7.23 16.32
N SER A 282 -15.73 -7.06 17.13
CA SER A 282 -16.75 -8.08 17.42
C SER A 282 -17.47 -8.64 16.18
N ARG A 283 -17.68 -7.85 15.16
CA ARG A 283 -18.30 -8.30 13.89
C ARG A 283 -17.47 -9.39 13.17
N HIS A 284 -16.19 -9.54 13.50
CA HIS A 284 -15.29 -10.53 12.90
C HIS A 284 -15.06 -11.76 13.78
N PHE A 285 -15.63 -11.81 14.98
CA PHE A 285 -15.42 -12.89 15.93
C PHE A 285 -15.81 -14.27 15.41
N VAL A 286 -16.89 -14.37 14.64
CA VAL A 286 -17.32 -15.63 14.04
C VAL A 286 -16.23 -16.15 13.09
N ARG A 287 -15.77 -15.30 12.17
CA ARG A 287 -14.70 -15.67 11.24
C ARG A 287 -13.40 -16.02 11.97
N ALA A 288 -13.04 -15.29 13.02
CA ALA A 288 -11.86 -15.61 13.83
C ALA A 288 -11.96 -17.02 14.43
N ILE A 289 -13.11 -17.39 14.99
CA ILE A 289 -13.37 -18.74 15.51
C ILE A 289 -13.26 -19.79 14.40
N GLU A 290 -13.74 -19.51 13.19
CA GLU A 290 -13.64 -20.43 12.04
C GLU A 290 -12.18 -20.73 11.70
N TYR A 291 -11.32 -19.71 11.66
CA TYR A 291 -9.87 -19.90 11.44
C TYR A 291 -9.21 -20.69 12.58
N TYR A 292 -9.52 -20.38 13.83
CA TYR A 292 -8.98 -21.12 14.97
C TYR A 292 -9.41 -22.58 14.95
N ARG A 293 -10.69 -22.89 14.61
CA ARG A 293 -11.19 -24.25 14.45
C ARG A 293 -10.55 -24.98 13.26
N GLY A 294 -10.36 -24.28 12.14
CA GLY A 294 -9.65 -24.81 10.97
C GLY A 294 -8.23 -25.26 11.32
N GLY A 295 -7.49 -24.42 12.04
CA GLY A 295 -6.17 -24.76 12.53
C GLY A 295 -6.17 -25.95 13.51
N LEU A 296 -7.16 -26.00 14.42
CA LEU A 296 -7.30 -27.13 15.34
C LEU A 296 -7.62 -28.44 14.60
N GLY A 297 -8.48 -28.38 13.57
CA GLY A 297 -8.78 -29.53 12.70
C GLY A 297 -7.53 -30.09 12.04
N MET A 298 -6.66 -29.22 11.48
CA MET A 298 -5.38 -29.63 10.88
C MET A 298 -4.44 -30.33 11.88
N LEU A 299 -4.40 -29.86 13.13
CA LEU A 299 -3.62 -30.51 14.19
C LEU A 299 -4.25 -31.85 14.62
N THR A 300 -5.58 -31.96 14.60
CA THR A 300 -6.29 -33.22 14.91
C THR A 300 -5.97 -34.31 13.88
N GLU A 301 -5.97 -33.96 12.60
CA GLU A 301 -5.61 -34.88 11.51
C GLU A 301 -4.20 -35.46 11.64
N THR A 302 -3.28 -34.75 12.30
CA THR A 302 -1.90 -35.16 12.55
C THR A 302 -1.67 -35.71 13.98
N GLY A 303 -2.75 -35.82 14.78
CA GLY A 303 -2.65 -36.30 16.18
C GLY A 303 -1.97 -35.31 17.13
N LYS A 304 -1.87 -34.00 16.74
CA LYS A 304 -1.13 -32.97 17.47
C LYS A 304 -2.02 -31.92 18.16
N GLN A 305 -3.31 -32.20 18.32
CA GLN A 305 -4.26 -31.28 18.97
C GLN A 305 -3.91 -30.97 20.45
N SER A 306 -3.21 -31.88 21.12
CA SER A 306 -2.77 -31.72 22.53
C SER A 306 -1.44 -30.99 22.69
N THR A 307 -0.86 -30.48 21.60
CA THR A 307 0.35 -29.66 21.64
C THR A 307 0.08 -28.26 22.17
N LEU A 308 1.12 -27.53 22.54
CA LEU A 308 1.02 -26.12 22.96
C LEU A 308 0.26 -25.28 21.92
N GLN A 309 0.47 -25.55 20.64
CA GLN A 309 -0.23 -24.87 19.55
C GLN A 309 -1.74 -25.14 19.56
N GLY A 310 -2.16 -26.37 19.79
CA GLY A 310 -3.57 -26.74 19.94
C GLY A 310 -4.20 -26.06 21.17
N VAL A 311 -3.47 -26.02 22.29
CA VAL A 311 -3.90 -25.29 23.50
C VAL A 311 -4.09 -23.80 23.21
N HIS A 312 -3.18 -23.16 22.47
CA HIS A 312 -3.32 -21.75 22.10
C HIS A 312 -4.56 -21.49 21.23
N LEU A 313 -4.87 -22.40 20.28
CA LEU A 313 -6.08 -22.27 19.45
C LEU A 313 -7.35 -22.41 20.28
N LEU A 314 -7.42 -23.39 21.19
CA LEU A 314 -8.55 -23.57 22.12
C LEU A 314 -8.72 -22.36 23.03
N THR A 315 -7.63 -21.84 23.60
CA THR A 315 -7.64 -20.64 24.46
C THR A 315 -8.18 -19.44 23.70
N SER A 316 -7.78 -19.26 22.44
CA SER A 316 -8.29 -18.16 21.60
C SER A 316 -9.80 -18.29 21.33
N ILE A 317 -10.29 -19.51 21.03
CA ILE A 317 -11.73 -19.77 20.86
C ILE A 317 -12.50 -19.44 22.16
N GLY A 318 -12.01 -19.94 23.30
CA GLY A 318 -12.62 -19.68 24.61
C GLY A 318 -12.64 -18.19 24.96
N SER A 319 -11.56 -17.45 24.65
CA SER A 319 -11.49 -16.00 24.85
C SER A 319 -12.55 -15.24 24.05
N ILE A 320 -12.73 -15.56 22.76
CA ILE A 320 -13.76 -14.91 21.94
C ILE A 320 -15.14 -15.25 22.43
N LYS A 321 -15.44 -16.53 22.78
CA LYS A 321 -16.73 -16.92 23.32
C LYS A 321 -17.06 -16.13 24.59
N ARG A 322 -16.08 -15.95 25.49
CA ARG A 322 -16.24 -15.11 26.69
C ARG A 322 -16.55 -13.66 26.33
N LYS A 323 -15.83 -13.07 25.36
CA LYS A 323 -16.10 -11.70 24.87
C LYS A 323 -17.49 -11.54 24.27
N ARG A 324 -18.09 -12.63 23.78
CA ARG A 324 -19.48 -12.67 23.26
C ARG A 324 -20.53 -12.92 24.34
N GLY A 325 -20.13 -13.17 25.58
CA GLY A 325 -21.04 -13.51 26.67
C GLY A 325 -21.49 -14.98 26.69
N GLU A 326 -20.88 -15.86 25.88
CA GLU A 326 -21.20 -17.30 25.79
C GLU A 326 -20.44 -18.09 26.86
N LEU A 327 -20.67 -17.80 28.13
CA LEU A 327 -19.86 -18.31 29.27
C LEU A 327 -19.88 -19.84 29.39
N ASP A 328 -21.05 -20.48 29.25
CA ASP A 328 -21.18 -21.95 29.32
C ASP A 328 -20.47 -22.64 28.16
N SER A 329 -20.50 -22.03 26.97
CA SER A 329 -19.80 -22.53 25.80
C SER A 329 -18.29 -22.29 25.86
N ALA A 330 -17.88 -21.22 26.55
CA ALA A 330 -16.45 -20.94 26.79
C ALA A 330 -15.84 -21.97 27.74
N SER A 331 -16.52 -22.29 28.87
CA SER A 331 -16.03 -23.25 29.87
C SER A 331 -15.88 -24.67 29.32
N LYS A 332 -16.71 -25.07 28.36
CA LYS A 332 -16.62 -26.36 27.66
C LYS A 332 -15.50 -26.44 26.61
N THR A 333 -14.83 -25.34 26.34
CA THR A 333 -13.76 -25.26 25.33
C THR A 333 -12.39 -25.59 25.96
N PHE A 334 -12.26 -25.43 27.25
CA PHE A 334 -11.10 -25.81 28.05
C PHE A 334 -11.30 -27.17 28.68
#